data_ed715b127360d183af9032d754a592a0
#
_entry.id   ed715b127360d183af9032d754a592a0
#
_cell.length_a   1.000
_cell.length_b   1.000
_cell.length_c   1.000
_cell.angle_alpha   90.00
_cell.angle_beta   90.00
_cell.angle_gamma   90.00
#
_symmetry.space_group_name_H-M   'P 1'
#
loop_
_entity.id
_entity.type
_entity.pdbx_description
1 polymer ?
#
loop_
_entity_poly.entity_id
_entity_poly.type
_entity_poly.pdbx_seq_one_letter_code
_entity_poly.pdbx_strand_id
1 'polypeptide(L)'
;MIKLIASDLDGTLLLNGAKMPNPEVYDLITELKKNGIHFIAASGRQYASMQRLFEPIKDEISYITENGSLCIHNGAVTKRAVMDRELGLRIMEDIRRRDNCHILLSCENTYYVESEFLLHHMQDTVLSDVILVPSVSDIQEPFLKLAVYDEVTTSDNAEYFFQKYSSEITVATSGNVWVDFILP
;
A
#
# COMPACT_ATOMS: atom_id res chain seq x y z
N MET A 1 25.94 -16.24 7.96
CA MET A 1 25.82 -14.86 8.57
C MET A 1 24.67 -14.15 7.87
N ILE A 2 23.70 -13.60 8.63
CA ILE A 2 22.58 -12.81 8.11
C ILE A 2 23.15 -11.51 7.53
N LYS A 3 22.68 -11.13 6.33
CA LYS A 3 23.11 -9.91 5.63
C LYS A 3 21.96 -8.92 5.40
N LEU A 4 20.73 -9.43 5.49
CA LEU A 4 19.53 -8.65 5.24
C LEU A 4 18.42 -9.11 6.17
N ILE A 5 17.64 -8.14 6.67
CA ILE A 5 16.40 -8.35 7.40
C ILE A 5 15.31 -7.56 6.68
N ALA A 6 14.24 -8.22 6.28
CA ALA A 6 13.02 -7.57 5.81
C ALA A 6 11.93 -7.77 6.86
N SER A 7 11.25 -6.69 7.23
CA SER A 7 10.17 -6.72 8.22
C SER A 7 8.91 -6.08 7.68
N ASP A 8 7.80 -6.72 7.95
CA ASP A 8 6.47 -6.13 7.82
C ASP A 8 6.25 -5.06 8.91
N LEU A 9 5.26 -4.21 8.72
CA LEU A 9 4.93 -3.11 9.62
C LEU A 9 3.72 -3.40 10.49
N ASP A 10 2.56 -3.56 9.90
CA ASP A 10 1.29 -3.62 10.61
C ASP A 10 1.09 -4.99 11.29
N GLY A 11 1.08 -4.99 12.62
CA GLY A 11 1.08 -6.21 13.41
C GLY A 11 2.47 -6.82 13.68
N THR A 12 3.55 -6.22 13.14
CA THR A 12 4.95 -6.65 13.33
C THR A 12 5.77 -5.56 14.03
N LEU A 13 6.09 -4.47 13.37
CA LEU A 13 6.77 -3.31 13.99
C LEU A 13 5.78 -2.31 14.58
N LEU A 14 4.57 -2.25 14.05
CA LEU A 14 3.46 -1.44 14.55
C LEU A 14 2.47 -2.34 15.27
N LEU A 15 2.72 -2.60 16.55
CA LEU A 15 1.88 -3.45 17.39
C LEU A 15 0.70 -2.67 17.97
N ASN A 16 -0.43 -3.36 18.16
CA ASN A 16 -1.61 -2.83 18.88
C ASN A 16 -2.16 -1.52 18.28
N GLY A 17 -2.08 -1.34 16.97
CA GLY A 17 -2.54 -0.13 16.28
C GLY A 17 -1.64 1.10 16.50
N ALA A 18 -0.38 0.90 16.87
CA ALA A 18 0.58 1.99 16.99
C ALA A 18 0.71 2.74 15.66
N LYS A 19 0.68 4.07 15.71
CA LYS A 19 0.83 4.92 14.51
C LYS A 19 2.30 5.13 14.10
N MET A 20 3.24 4.89 15.01
CA MET A 20 4.69 5.04 14.80
C MET A 20 5.44 3.86 15.42
N PRO A 21 6.59 3.46 14.86
CA PRO A 21 7.47 2.50 15.50
C PRO A 21 7.95 2.98 16.89
N ASN A 22 8.24 2.05 17.79
CA ASN A 22 8.93 2.39 19.02
C ASN A 22 10.30 3.01 18.66
N PRO A 23 10.71 4.13 19.33
CA PRO A 23 12.02 4.75 19.09
C PRO A 23 13.21 3.77 19.15
N GLU A 24 13.18 2.77 20.02
CA GLU A 24 14.20 1.72 20.09
C GLU A 24 14.38 0.94 18.77
N VAL A 25 13.35 0.88 17.92
CA VAL A 25 13.44 0.22 16.61
C VAL A 25 14.41 0.95 15.68
N TYR A 26 14.42 2.28 15.72
CA TYR A 26 15.36 3.08 14.92
C TYR A 26 16.80 2.86 15.35
N ASP A 27 17.05 2.80 16.66
CA ASP A 27 18.38 2.53 17.22
C ASP A 27 18.87 1.13 16.83
N LEU A 28 18.00 0.12 16.92
CA LEU A 28 18.31 -1.25 16.52
C LEU A 28 18.63 -1.35 15.03
N ILE A 29 17.86 -0.70 14.16
CA ILE A 29 18.10 -0.70 12.71
C ILE A 29 19.44 -0.01 12.39
N THR A 30 19.73 1.09 13.05
CA THR A 30 21.03 1.78 12.92
C THR A 30 22.19 0.88 13.35
N GLU A 31 22.02 0.13 14.43
CA GLU A 31 23.03 -0.83 14.90
C GLU A 31 23.21 -2.02 13.94
N LEU A 32 22.12 -2.53 13.36
CA LEU A 32 22.17 -3.55 12.29
C LEU A 32 23.04 -3.08 11.12
N LYS A 33 22.83 -1.84 10.65
CA LYS A 33 23.60 -1.24 9.56
C LYS A 33 25.09 -1.15 9.89
N LYS A 34 25.48 -0.73 11.10
CA LYS A 34 26.88 -0.70 11.55
C LYS A 34 27.51 -2.10 11.50
N ASN A 35 26.73 -3.14 11.71
CA ASN A 35 27.17 -4.53 11.65
C ASN A 35 27.08 -5.15 10.23
N GLY A 36 26.81 -4.33 9.20
CA GLY A 36 26.75 -4.77 7.81
C GLY A 36 25.49 -5.58 7.47
N ILE A 37 24.42 -5.40 8.25
CA ILE A 37 23.11 -6.02 8.02
C ILE A 37 22.18 -4.95 7.45
N HIS A 38 21.67 -5.16 6.25
CA HIS A 38 20.75 -4.25 5.60
C HIS A 38 19.33 -4.47 6.09
N PHE A 39 18.58 -3.37 6.33
CA PHE A 39 17.18 -3.45 6.73
C PHE A 39 16.25 -3.00 5.60
N ILE A 40 15.17 -3.73 5.41
CA ILE A 40 14.09 -3.42 4.46
C ILE A 40 12.77 -3.34 5.23
N ALA A 41 12.10 -2.20 5.13
CA ALA A 41 10.71 -2.08 5.55
C ALA A 41 9.80 -2.54 4.39
N ALA A 42 8.93 -3.53 4.64
CA ALA A 42 8.03 -4.09 3.63
C ALA A 42 6.57 -3.90 4.08
N SER A 43 5.72 -3.33 3.23
CA SER A 43 4.32 -3.08 3.57
C SER A 43 3.44 -2.88 2.33
N GLY A 44 2.12 -3.02 2.50
CA GLY A 44 1.13 -2.55 1.53
C GLY A 44 0.96 -1.03 1.50
N ARG A 45 1.62 -0.28 2.40
CA ARG A 45 1.55 1.17 2.48
C ARG A 45 2.32 1.84 1.34
N GLN A 46 1.94 3.08 1.03
CA GLN A 46 2.61 3.93 0.05
C GLN A 46 4.00 4.37 0.55
N TYR A 47 4.92 4.61 -0.37
CA TYR A 47 6.30 5.00 -0.07
C TYR A 47 6.39 6.26 0.80
N ALA A 48 5.62 7.31 0.47
CA ALA A 48 5.59 8.54 1.26
C ALA A 48 5.16 8.31 2.72
N SER A 49 4.18 7.44 2.95
CA SER A 49 3.76 7.04 4.29
C SER A 49 4.88 6.32 5.04
N MET A 50 5.58 5.39 4.38
CA MET A 50 6.67 4.65 4.99
C MET A 50 7.87 5.56 5.31
N GLN A 51 8.19 6.52 4.45
CA GLN A 51 9.24 7.52 4.74
C GLN A 51 8.91 8.35 5.98
N ARG A 52 7.65 8.75 6.18
CA ARG A 52 7.21 9.46 7.38
C ARG A 52 7.35 8.61 8.65
N LEU A 53 7.05 7.31 8.56
CA LEU A 53 7.24 6.37 9.67
C LEU A 53 8.71 6.21 10.07
N PHE A 54 9.61 6.23 9.11
CA PHE A 54 11.04 6.04 9.32
C PHE A 54 11.86 7.33 9.21
N GLU A 55 11.22 8.51 9.38
CA GLU A 55 11.85 9.83 9.20
C GLU A 55 13.26 9.93 9.80
N PRO A 56 13.56 9.44 11.03
CA PRO A 56 14.90 9.56 11.61
C PRO A 56 15.99 8.78 10.85
N ILE A 57 15.60 7.72 10.12
CA ILE A 57 16.53 6.79 9.44
C ILE A 57 16.11 6.49 8.00
N LYS A 58 15.24 7.32 7.41
CA LYS A 58 14.59 7.05 6.12
C LYS A 58 15.55 6.81 4.96
N ASP A 59 16.72 7.44 5.00
CA ASP A 59 17.76 7.31 3.96
C ASP A 59 18.75 6.17 4.26
N GLU A 60 18.56 5.46 5.37
CA GLU A 60 19.45 4.40 5.83
C GLU A 60 18.93 3.01 5.53
N ILE A 61 17.68 2.88 5.13
CA ILE A 61 16.97 1.62 4.88
C ILE A 61 16.47 1.52 3.44
N SER A 62 16.00 0.35 3.08
CA SER A 62 15.28 0.15 1.81
C SER A 62 13.80 -0.10 2.05
N TYR A 63 13.00 0.02 0.99
CA TYR A 63 11.56 -0.09 1.08
C TYR A 63 11.01 -1.05 0.01
N ILE A 64 10.08 -1.88 0.42
CA ILE A 64 9.14 -2.60 -0.44
C ILE A 64 7.76 -2.08 -0.11
N THR A 65 7.14 -1.36 -1.03
CA THR A 65 5.87 -0.65 -0.81
C THR A 65 4.80 -1.15 -1.76
N GLU A 66 3.55 -0.78 -1.53
CA GLU A 66 2.40 -1.17 -2.37
C GLU A 66 2.36 -2.68 -2.63
N ASN A 67 2.57 -3.49 -1.59
CA ASN A 67 2.64 -4.96 -1.66
C ASN A 67 3.69 -5.48 -2.67
N GLY A 68 4.77 -4.73 -2.88
CA GLY A 68 5.86 -5.09 -3.79
C GLY A 68 5.80 -4.46 -5.18
N SER A 69 4.79 -3.64 -5.48
CA SER A 69 4.69 -2.91 -6.75
C SER A 69 5.76 -1.83 -6.89
N LEU A 70 6.28 -1.29 -5.79
CA LEU A 70 7.37 -0.32 -5.79
C LEU A 70 8.45 -0.72 -4.79
N CYS A 71 9.69 -0.85 -5.26
CA CYS A 71 10.86 -1.14 -4.42
C CYS A 71 11.89 -0.03 -4.55
N ILE A 72 12.40 0.43 -3.40
CA ILE A 72 13.38 1.51 -3.33
C ILE A 72 14.61 1.03 -2.55
N HIS A 73 15.79 1.24 -3.13
CA HIS A 73 17.06 0.96 -2.49
C HIS A 73 18.01 2.14 -2.65
N ASN A 74 18.60 2.63 -1.55
CA ASN A 74 19.47 3.80 -1.54
C ASN A 74 18.84 5.03 -2.23
N GLY A 75 17.55 5.27 -1.98
CA GLY A 75 16.80 6.38 -2.57
C GLY A 75 16.46 6.22 -4.06
N ALA A 76 16.86 5.12 -4.70
CA ALA A 76 16.58 4.85 -6.11
C ALA A 76 15.50 3.77 -6.26
N VAL A 77 14.56 3.98 -7.19
CA VAL A 77 13.56 2.97 -7.56
C VAL A 77 14.27 1.82 -8.29
N THR A 78 14.20 0.62 -7.72
CA THR A 78 14.81 -0.60 -8.28
C THR A 78 13.79 -1.51 -8.96
N LYS A 79 12.51 -1.43 -8.56
CA LYS A 79 11.39 -2.11 -9.21
C LYS A 79 10.19 -1.16 -9.20
N ARG A 80 9.50 -1.10 -10.33
CA ARG A 80 8.18 -0.47 -10.47
C ARG A 80 7.32 -1.40 -11.31
N ALA A 81 6.31 -1.99 -10.71
CA ALA A 81 5.28 -2.73 -11.40
C ALA A 81 4.08 -1.79 -11.65
N VAL A 82 3.60 -1.76 -12.88
CA VAL A 82 2.49 -0.88 -13.30
C VAL A 82 1.37 -1.77 -13.79
N MET A 83 0.18 -1.58 -13.24
CA MET A 83 -1.03 -2.28 -13.66
C MET A 83 -1.40 -1.87 -15.09
N ASP A 84 -1.82 -2.84 -15.88
CA ASP A 84 -2.43 -2.56 -17.17
C ASP A 84 -3.63 -1.62 -16.99
N ARG A 85 -3.65 -0.54 -17.75
CA ARG A 85 -4.66 0.51 -17.60
C ARG A 85 -6.07 0.00 -17.92
N GLU A 86 -6.22 -0.84 -18.94
CA GLU A 86 -7.53 -1.36 -19.32
C GLU A 86 -8.06 -2.32 -18.24
N LEU A 87 -7.20 -3.14 -17.68
CA LEU A 87 -7.53 -3.97 -16.53
C LEU A 87 -7.96 -3.10 -15.34
N GLY A 88 -7.19 -2.07 -15.00
CA GLY A 88 -7.52 -1.15 -13.92
C GLY A 88 -8.88 -0.49 -14.10
N LEU A 89 -9.18 0.01 -15.31
CA LEU A 89 -10.47 0.64 -15.63
C LEU A 89 -11.65 -0.35 -15.53
N ARG A 90 -11.47 -1.61 -15.95
CA ARG A 90 -12.49 -2.65 -15.78
C ARG A 90 -12.77 -2.96 -14.31
N ILE A 91 -11.72 -3.04 -13.49
CA ILE A 91 -11.86 -3.26 -12.04
C ILE A 91 -12.62 -2.08 -11.41
N MET A 92 -12.24 -0.83 -11.71
CA MET A 92 -12.91 0.37 -11.19
C MET A 92 -14.40 0.40 -11.53
N GLU A 93 -14.75 0.04 -12.77
CA GLU A 93 -16.16 -0.03 -13.20
C GLU A 93 -16.95 -1.08 -12.41
N ASP A 94 -16.35 -2.23 -12.13
CA ASP A 94 -17.00 -3.26 -11.32
C ASP A 94 -17.14 -2.86 -9.86
N ILE A 95 -16.16 -2.15 -9.30
CA ILE A 95 -16.26 -1.63 -7.93
C ILE A 95 -17.44 -0.66 -7.82
N ARG A 96 -17.60 0.26 -8.78
CA ARG A 96 -18.71 1.24 -8.79
C ARG A 96 -20.10 0.60 -8.86
N ARG A 97 -20.21 -0.64 -9.33
CA ARG A 97 -21.47 -1.39 -9.41
C ARG A 97 -21.83 -2.10 -8.10
N ARG A 98 -20.96 -2.03 -7.11
CA ARG A 98 -21.17 -2.71 -5.83
C ARG A 98 -21.48 -1.69 -4.75
N ASP A 99 -22.54 -1.99 -3.98
CA ASP A 99 -22.96 -1.16 -2.87
C ASP A 99 -21.88 -1.14 -1.79
N ASN A 100 -21.73 -0.02 -1.11
CA ASN A 100 -20.80 0.20 0.01
C ASN A 100 -19.31 -0.01 -0.33
N CYS A 101 -18.94 -0.02 -1.60
CA CYS A 101 -17.57 -0.17 -2.07
C CYS A 101 -17.01 1.15 -2.56
N HIS A 102 -15.81 1.47 -2.12
CA HIS A 102 -15.09 2.68 -2.51
C HIS A 102 -13.74 2.35 -3.13
N ILE A 103 -13.38 3.09 -4.18
CA ILE A 103 -12.12 2.90 -4.89
C ILE A 103 -11.00 3.68 -4.24
N LEU A 104 -9.88 3.00 -3.97
CA LEU A 104 -8.58 3.62 -3.69
C LEU A 104 -7.64 3.30 -4.86
N LEU A 105 -7.25 4.31 -5.61
CA LEU A 105 -6.18 4.21 -6.60
C LEU A 105 -4.87 4.67 -5.97
N SER A 106 -3.86 3.81 -5.98
CA SER A 106 -2.50 4.15 -5.57
C SER A 106 -1.61 4.40 -6.79
N CYS A 107 -1.07 5.60 -6.85
CA CYS A 107 0.02 6.01 -7.72
C CYS A 107 1.31 6.15 -6.90
N GLU A 108 2.43 6.56 -7.51
CA GLU A 108 3.74 6.52 -6.84
C GLU A 108 3.81 7.36 -5.55
N ASN A 109 3.20 8.55 -5.57
CA ASN A 109 3.28 9.48 -4.44
C ASN A 109 1.93 9.93 -3.91
N THR A 110 0.82 9.48 -4.50
CA THR A 110 -0.50 10.01 -4.22
C THR A 110 -1.53 8.88 -4.21
N TYR A 111 -2.43 8.92 -3.27
CA TYR A 111 -3.68 8.17 -3.31
C TYR A 111 -4.78 9.03 -3.91
N TYR A 112 -5.58 8.45 -4.80
CA TYR A 112 -6.78 9.08 -5.37
C TYR A 112 -8.03 8.31 -4.96
N VAL A 113 -9.06 9.05 -4.57
CA VAL A 113 -10.38 8.52 -4.17
C VAL A 113 -11.49 9.33 -4.83
N GLU A 114 -12.69 8.71 -5.00
CA GLU A 114 -13.89 9.36 -5.54
C GLU A 114 -14.91 9.69 -4.44
N SER A 115 -14.69 9.20 -3.23
CA SER A 115 -15.63 9.26 -2.12
C SER A 115 -15.09 10.16 -1.01
N GLU A 116 -15.91 11.14 -0.57
CA GLU A 116 -15.61 11.95 0.61
C GLU A 116 -15.51 11.08 1.87
N PHE A 117 -16.33 10.03 1.97
CA PHE A 117 -16.25 9.06 3.05
C PHE A 117 -14.86 8.44 3.13
N LEU A 118 -14.36 7.89 2.02
CA LEU A 118 -13.05 7.25 2.00
C LEU A 118 -11.92 8.27 2.18
N LEU A 119 -12.05 9.51 1.66
CA LEU A 119 -11.10 10.59 1.91
C LEU A 119 -10.92 10.82 3.42
N HIS A 120 -12.01 11.03 4.17
CA HIS A 120 -11.96 11.27 5.61
C HIS A 120 -11.38 10.07 6.35
N HIS A 121 -11.84 8.85 6.01
CA HIS A 121 -11.30 7.62 6.60
C HIS A 121 -9.80 7.49 6.41
N MET A 122 -9.30 7.81 5.21
CA MET A 122 -7.87 7.72 4.89
C MET A 122 -7.04 8.81 5.57
N GLN A 123 -7.55 10.05 5.70
CA GLN A 123 -6.86 11.14 6.38
C GLN A 123 -6.57 10.81 7.85
N ASP A 124 -7.46 10.06 8.49
CA ASP A 124 -7.32 9.66 9.89
C ASP A 124 -6.37 8.46 10.08
N THR A 125 -6.18 7.65 9.06
CA THR A 125 -5.51 6.34 9.17
C THR A 125 -4.16 6.26 8.46
N VAL A 126 -3.91 7.06 7.42
CA VAL A 126 -2.67 6.99 6.64
C VAL A 126 -1.88 8.29 6.69
N LEU A 127 -0.54 8.14 6.60
CA LEU A 127 0.41 9.25 6.55
C LEU A 127 0.81 9.57 5.10
N SER A 128 -0.17 9.56 4.18
CA SER A 128 0.04 9.85 2.75
C SER A 128 -0.91 10.92 2.27
N ASP A 129 -0.57 11.55 1.16
CA ASP A 129 -1.45 12.51 0.51
C ASP A 129 -2.58 11.76 -0.19
N VAL A 130 -3.81 12.13 0.14
CA VAL A 130 -5.04 11.56 -0.44
C VAL A 130 -5.80 12.69 -1.11
N ILE A 131 -6.10 12.53 -2.40
CA ILE A 131 -6.78 13.54 -3.21
C ILE A 131 -8.14 13.01 -3.64
N LEU A 132 -9.18 13.79 -3.35
CA LEU A 132 -10.52 13.56 -3.88
C LEU A 132 -10.59 14.04 -5.32
N VAL A 133 -11.06 13.18 -6.21
CA VAL A 133 -11.25 13.49 -7.63
C VAL A 133 -12.65 13.09 -8.08
N PRO A 134 -13.21 13.75 -9.13
CA PRO A 134 -14.52 13.36 -9.68
C PRO A 134 -14.52 11.93 -10.24
N SER A 135 -13.40 11.49 -10.82
CA SER A 135 -13.22 10.13 -11.32
C SER A 135 -11.73 9.73 -11.28
N VAL A 136 -11.42 8.64 -10.59
CA VAL A 136 -10.06 8.07 -10.60
C VAL A 136 -9.68 7.50 -11.97
N SER A 137 -10.67 7.23 -12.84
CA SER A 137 -10.42 6.77 -14.21
C SER A 137 -9.74 7.81 -15.09
N ASP A 138 -9.83 9.11 -14.72
CA ASP A 138 -9.23 10.22 -15.46
C ASP A 138 -7.75 10.43 -15.10
N ILE A 139 -7.27 9.80 -14.05
CA ILE A 139 -5.86 9.88 -13.61
C ILE A 139 -4.97 9.26 -14.68
N GLN A 140 -3.94 10.00 -15.10
CA GLN A 140 -3.00 9.56 -16.14
C GLN A 140 -1.70 8.97 -15.58
N GLU A 141 -1.48 9.10 -14.27
CA GLU A 141 -0.33 8.48 -13.60
C GLU A 141 -0.38 6.96 -13.70
N PRO A 142 0.78 6.28 -13.65
CA PRO A 142 0.83 4.82 -13.60
C PRO A 142 0.12 4.27 -12.36
N PHE A 143 -0.76 3.30 -12.55
CA PHE A 143 -1.46 2.62 -11.48
C PHE A 143 -0.53 1.58 -10.85
N LEU A 144 -0.17 1.75 -9.59
CA LEU A 144 0.66 0.79 -8.85
C LEU A 144 -0.19 -0.26 -8.13
N LYS A 145 -1.34 0.15 -7.62
CA LYS A 145 -2.29 -0.71 -6.93
C LYS A 145 -3.70 -0.11 -7.02
N LEU A 146 -4.69 -0.96 -7.09
CA LEU A 146 -6.08 -0.64 -6.79
C LEU A 146 -6.50 -1.34 -5.51
N ALA A 147 -7.33 -0.69 -4.71
CA ALA A 147 -7.97 -1.33 -3.58
C ALA A 147 -9.45 -0.95 -3.50
N VAL A 148 -10.23 -1.87 -2.95
CA VAL A 148 -11.61 -1.63 -2.55
C VAL A 148 -11.67 -1.48 -1.05
N TYR A 149 -12.26 -0.40 -0.57
CA TYR A 149 -12.73 -0.30 0.79
C TYR A 149 -14.21 -0.70 0.84
N ASP A 150 -14.55 -1.69 1.61
CA ASP A 150 -15.91 -2.16 1.84
C ASP A 150 -16.36 -1.70 3.24
N GLU A 151 -17.41 -0.90 3.31
CA GLU A 151 -17.90 -0.32 4.58
C GLU A 151 -18.42 -1.38 5.56
N VAL A 152 -18.78 -2.56 5.09
CA VAL A 152 -19.43 -3.60 5.88
C VAL A 152 -18.49 -4.75 6.17
N THR A 153 -18.13 -5.49 5.13
CA THR A 153 -17.20 -6.63 5.20
C THR A 153 -16.75 -7.04 3.81
N THR A 154 -15.49 -7.43 3.69
CA THR A 154 -14.91 -7.85 2.40
C THR A 154 -15.38 -9.23 1.93
N SER A 155 -16.06 -10.06 2.74
CA SER A 155 -16.25 -11.49 2.43
C SER A 155 -16.86 -11.76 1.05
N ASP A 156 -18.04 -11.19 0.77
CA ASP A 156 -18.76 -11.45 -0.48
C ASP A 156 -18.11 -10.74 -1.67
N ASN A 157 -17.61 -9.52 -1.45
CA ASN A 157 -16.93 -8.74 -2.46
C ASN A 157 -15.56 -9.33 -2.80
N ALA A 158 -14.80 -9.78 -1.80
CA ALA A 158 -13.52 -10.44 -2.01
C ALA A 158 -13.67 -11.72 -2.85
N GLU A 159 -14.66 -12.56 -2.55
CA GLU A 159 -14.92 -13.77 -3.33
C GLU A 159 -15.28 -13.44 -4.79
N TYR A 160 -16.16 -12.45 -5.00
CA TYR A 160 -16.50 -11.98 -6.35
C TYR A 160 -15.27 -11.52 -7.15
N PHE A 161 -14.48 -10.64 -6.57
CA PHE A 161 -13.30 -10.11 -7.25
C PHE A 161 -12.23 -11.19 -7.46
N PHE A 162 -12.05 -12.08 -6.50
CA PHE A 162 -11.14 -13.22 -6.64
C PHE A 162 -11.54 -14.11 -7.81
N GLN A 163 -12.80 -14.55 -7.87
CA GLN A 163 -13.29 -15.40 -8.95
C GLN A 163 -13.17 -14.74 -10.33
N LYS A 164 -13.36 -13.43 -10.39
CA LYS A 164 -13.36 -12.70 -11.67
C LYS A 164 -11.96 -12.34 -12.15
N TYR A 165 -11.05 -11.98 -11.27
CA TYR A 165 -9.79 -11.34 -11.65
C TYR A 165 -8.52 -12.13 -11.29
N SER A 166 -8.58 -13.21 -10.52
CA SER A 166 -7.39 -13.94 -10.06
C SER A 166 -6.56 -14.59 -11.19
N SER A 167 -7.12 -14.71 -12.39
CA SER A 167 -6.35 -15.16 -13.56
C SER A 167 -5.51 -14.05 -14.22
N GLU A 168 -5.81 -12.78 -13.92
CA GLU A 168 -5.16 -11.62 -14.54
C GLU A 168 -4.29 -10.84 -13.52
N ILE A 169 -4.68 -10.84 -12.24
CA ILE A 169 -4.02 -10.08 -11.17
C ILE A 169 -4.17 -10.80 -9.83
N THR A 170 -3.26 -10.54 -8.91
CA THR A 170 -3.43 -11.04 -7.54
C THR A 170 -4.50 -10.24 -6.83
N VAL A 171 -5.51 -10.93 -6.31
CA VAL A 171 -6.56 -10.37 -5.45
C VAL A 171 -6.32 -10.86 -4.03
N ALA A 172 -6.18 -9.97 -3.07
CA ALA A 172 -5.90 -10.31 -1.68
C ALA A 172 -6.75 -9.46 -0.72
N THR A 173 -7.14 -10.03 0.40
CA THR A 173 -7.77 -9.27 1.48
C THR A 173 -6.73 -8.71 2.43
N SER A 174 -6.96 -7.48 2.91
CA SER A 174 -6.14 -6.83 3.93
C SER A 174 -7.05 -6.35 5.06
N GLY A 175 -6.92 -6.97 6.21
CA GLY A 175 -7.89 -6.79 7.30
C GLY A 175 -9.29 -7.28 6.91
N ASN A 176 -10.33 -6.62 7.45
CA ASN A 176 -11.73 -7.04 7.27
C ASN A 176 -12.51 -6.19 6.25
N VAL A 177 -11.92 -5.11 5.75
CA VAL A 177 -12.61 -4.09 4.94
C VAL A 177 -11.88 -3.74 3.64
N TRP A 178 -10.72 -4.35 3.36
CA TRP A 178 -9.93 -4.07 2.17
C TRP A 178 -9.80 -5.29 1.26
N VAL A 179 -9.93 -5.05 -0.04
CA VAL A 179 -9.54 -6.00 -1.10
C VAL A 179 -8.55 -5.29 -2.01
N ASP A 180 -7.33 -5.81 -2.08
CA ASP A 180 -6.24 -5.26 -2.87
C ASP A 180 -6.09 -6.01 -4.21
N PHE A 181 -5.90 -5.26 -5.29
CA PHE A 181 -5.48 -5.76 -6.61
C PHE A 181 -4.02 -5.37 -6.81
N ILE A 182 -3.15 -6.35 -6.75
CA ILE A 182 -1.70 -6.18 -6.76
C ILE A 182 -1.04 -7.02 -7.85
N LEU A 183 0.03 -6.49 -8.42
CA LEU A 183 0.83 -7.22 -9.38
C LEU A 183 1.75 -8.24 -8.69
N PRO A 184 1.99 -9.41 -9.31
CA PRO A 184 2.85 -10.45 -8.76
C PRO A 184 4.34 -10.05 -8.71
#